data_32f5762625c484103d6acdf76ede07dc
#
_entry.id   32f5762625c484103d6acdf76ede07dc
#
_cell.length_a   1.000
_cell.length_b   1.000
_cell.length_c   1.000
_cell.angle_alpha   90.00
_cell.angle_beta   90.00
_cell.angle_gamma   90.00
#
_symmetry.space_group_name_H-M   'P 1'
#
loop_
_entity.id
_entity.type
_entity.pdbx_description
1 polymer ?
#
loop_
_entity_poly.entity_id
_entity_poly.type
_entity_poly.pdbx_seq_one_letter_code
_entity_poly.pdbx_strand_id
1 'polypeptide(L)'
;MLAVGVATIVLLVVGERLLPGRPVALAVVALSIVVASVLGLPALGVPTTGEIPAGLPTLAGPALRLRDVEGIVPLAAGCLLLAYIEGVSAARTFAAKHGYALDPRQELLGLGAANLVAALGHGYPVAGGLSQSAVNDKAGAHSQLALVFASITLALCLLFLTELLENLPKAVLAAVVLTAVAGLVDVPALLRMWRLSRIDFLAAAIALVAVLLLGILDGILTAAAASILLLLARASRPHVAFLGRIPGTEMYSDNARHPENEPIPGVVAFRPEASVVYVNADAVLEAVLARLREAGTSGVRLAVCDLSASPFVDLAGARMLHELHRELAAHRIALRIVGARGRVRDLLRADGLGGKVGGLDRGVTLASILAGRQTAEPDEIEARSV
;
A
#
# COMPACT_ATOMS: atom_id res chain seq x y z
N MET A 1 5.83 7.88 -41.70
CA MET A 1 5.26 7.53 -40.39
C MET A 1 6.28 7.61 -39.26
N LEU A 2 7.31 6.75 -39.28
CA LEU A 2 8.31 6.71 -38.19
C LEU A 2 9.01 8.07 -37.99
N ALA A 3 9.43 8.73 -39.10
CA ALA A 3 10.08 10.04 -39.03
C ALA A 3 9.19 11.11 -38.39
N VAL A 4 7.91 11.14 -38.72
CA VAL A 4 6.94 12.09 -38.12
C VAL A 4 6.79 11.81 -36.62
N GLY A 5 6.66 10.54 -36.24
CA GLY A 5 6.54 10.17 -34.81
C GLY A 5 7.79 10.53 -34.01
N VAL A 6 8.99 10.22 -34.54
CA VAL A 6 10.26 10.54 -33.87
C VAL A 6 10.46 12.05 -33.77
N ALA A 7 10.21 12.80 -34.86
CA ALA A 7 10.29 14.26 -34.83
C ALA A 7 9.35 14.87 -33.80
N THR A 8 8.12 14.34 -33.70
CA THR A 8 7.14 14.79 -32.70
C THR A 8 7.61 14.49 -31.27
N ILE A 9 8.16 13.29 -30.99
CA ILE A 9 8.70 12.95 -29.67
C ILE A 9 9.83 13.90 -29.29
N VAL A 10 10.74 14.16 -30.24
CA VAL A 10 11.86 15.09 -30.01
C VAL A 10 11.33 16.51 -29.71
N LEU A 11 10.37 16.98 -30.49
CA LEU A 11 9.76 18.30 -30.26
C LEU A 11 9.05 18.40 -28.92
N LEU A 12 8.34 17.35 -28.49
CA LEU A 12 7.69 17.30 -27.19
C LEU A 12 8.73 17.32 -26.06
N VAL A 13 9.72 16.42 -26.07
CA VAL A 13 10.74 16.32 -25.02
C VAL A 13 11.60 17.58 -24.93
N VAL A 14 12.04 18.12 -26.07
CA VAL A 14 12.84 19.35 -26.10
C VAL A 14 11.98 20.55 -25.70
N GLY A 15 10.76 20.64 -26.23
CA GLY A 15 9.84 21.73 -25.93
C GLY A 15 9.47 21.80 -24.44
N GLU A 16 9.19 20.66 -23.80
CA GLU A 16 8.93 20.60 -22.36
C GLU A 16 10.14 21.00 -21.51
N ARG A 17 11.35 20.69 -21.97
CA ARG A 17 12.59 21.11 -21.30
C ARG A 17 12.87 22.61 -21.44
N LEU A 18 12.61 23.17 -22.63
CA LEU A 18 12.90 24.58 -22.92
C LEU A 18 11.80 25.52 -22.41
N LEU A 19 10.56 25.06 -22.35
CA LEU A 19 9.38 25.86 -21.99
C LEU A 19 8.60 25.19 -20.85
N PRO A 20 9.20 25.04 -19.65
CA PRO A 20 8.55 24.38 -18.52
C PRO A 20 7.29 25.17 -18.11
N GLY A 21 6.17 24.45 -17.91
CA GLY A 21 4.88 25.05 -17.52
C GLY A 21 4.05 25.63 -18.66
N ARG A 22 4.52 25.55 -19.92
CA ARG A 22 3.70 25.92 -21.09
C ARG A 22 3.06 24.68 -21.72
N PRO A 23 1.90 24.82 -22.39
CA PRO A 23 1.21 23.70 -23.04
C PRO A 23 1.89 23.28 -24.35
N VAL A 24 3.12 22.76 -24.24
CA VAL A 24 3.96 22.35 -25.39
C VAL A 24 3.24 21.31 -26.24
N ALA A 25 2.60 20.31 -25.63
CA ALA A 25 1.87 19.29 -26.36
C ALA A 25 0.78 19.89 -27.26
N LEU A 26 0.03 20.88 -26.77
CA LEU A 26 -0.99 21.58 -27.57
C LEU A 26 -0.35 22.31 -28.75
N ALA A 27 0.75 23.02 -28.53
CA ALA A 27 1.47 23.73 -29.59
C ALA A 27 2.01 22.78 -30.66
N VAL A 28 2.57 21.63 -30.26
CA VAL A 28 3.08 20.60 -31.17
C VAL A 28 1.94 19.98 -31.99
N VAL A 29 0.80 19.67 -31.36
CA VAL A 29 -0.39 19.17 -32.06
C VAL A 29 -0.91 20.20 -33.06
N ALA A 30 -1.08 21.45 -32.66
CA ALA A 30 -1.54 22.49 -33.56
C ALA A 30 -0.56 22.70 -34.74
N LEU A 31 0.74 22.77 -34.48
CA LEU A 31 1.77 22.86 -35.51
C LEU A 31 1.71 21.67 -36.47
N SER A 32 1.54 20.44 -35.95
CA SER A 32 1.47 19.25 -36.78
C SER A 32 0.26 19.22 -37.71
N ILE A 33 -0.89 19.74 -37.26
CA ILE A 33 -2.10 19.89 -38.09
C ILE A 33 -1.81 20.85 -39.23
N VAL A 34 -1.23 22.04 -38.93
CA VAL A 34 -0.87 23.02 -39.94
C VAL A 34 0.11 22.46 -40.96
N VAL A 35 1.18 21.81 -40.50
CA VAL A 35 2.17 21.21 -41.38
C VAL A 35 1.55 20.08 -42.22
N ALA A 36 0.70 19.23 -41.65
CA ALA A 36 0.01 18.17 -42.37
C ALA A 36 -0.91 18.71 -43.45
N SER A 37 -1.64 19.79 -43.16
CA SER A 37 -2.53 20.43 -44.12
C SER A 37 -1.77 21.17 -45.25
N VAL A 38 -0.71 21.91 -44.91
CA VAL A 38 0.06 22.70 -45.92
C VAL A 38 0.89 21.76 -46.81
N LEU A 39 1.50 20.73 -46.26
CA LEU A 39 2.33 19.79 -47.06
C LEU A 39 1.51 18.67 -47.71
N GLY A 40 0.20 18.63 -47.52
CA GLY A 40 -0.66 17.58 -48.04
C GLY A 40 -0.26 16.17 -47.62
N LEU A 41 0.17 15.99 -46.37
CA LEU A 41 0.67 14.69 -45.87
C LEU A 41 -0.33 13.54 -46.02
N PRO A 42 -1.67 13.74 -45.97
CA PRO A 42 -2.65 12.71 -46.30
C PRO A 42 -2.48 12.16 -47.73
N ALA A 43 -2.23 13.04 -48.72
CA ALA A 43 -2.03 12.66 -50.08
C ALA A 43 -0.69 11.87 -50.30
N LEU A 44 0.28 12.04 -49.41
CA LEU A 44 1.55 11.30 -49.37
C LEU A 44 1.46 9.97 -48.61
N GLY A 45 0.24 9.54 -48.27
CA GLY A 45 -0.03 8.26 -47.58
C GLY A 45 0.26 8.26 -46.07
N VAL A 46 0.34 9.44 -45.44
CA VAL A 46 0.45 9.53 -43.98
C VAL A 46 -0.97 9.39 -43.39
N PRO A 47 -1.27 8.33 -42.62
CA PRO A 47 -2.58 8.17 -42.01
C PRO A 47 -2.87 9.28 -41.00
N THR A 48 -4.00 9.93 -41.19
CA THR A 48 -4.55 10.96 -40.30
C THR A 48 -5.72 10.39 -39.49
N THR A 49 -6.25 11.20 -38.59
CA THR A 49 -7.40 10.83 -37.74
C THR A 49 -8.63 10.50 -38.59
N GLY A 50 -8.79 11.22 -39.72
CA GLY A 50 -9.94 11.09 -40.60
C GLY A 50 -11.16 11.85 -40.10
N GLU A 51 -12.31 11.66 -40.75
CA GLU A 51 -13.56 12.34 -40.39
C GLU A 51 -13.94 12.06 -38.91
N ILE A 52 -14.03 13.11 -38.14
CA ILE A 52 -14.51 13.07 -36.75
C ILE A 52 -15.93 13.59 -36.75
N PRO A 53 -16.94 12.84 -36.28
CA PRO A 53 -18.30 13.33 -36.19
C PRO A 53 -18.36 14.64 -35.41
N ALA A 54 -18.79 15.70 -36.06
CA ALA A 54 -19.00 16.97 -35.40
C ALA A 54 -20.28 16.95 -34.54
N GLY A 55 -20.22 17.59 -33.38
CA GLY A 55 -21.37 17.72 -32.50
C GLY A 55 -21.19 17.15 -31.12
N LEU A 56 -22.14 17.36 -30.27
CA LEU A 56 -22.16 16.79 -28.92
C LEU A 56 -22.69 15.35 -28.96
N PRO A 57 -22.24 14.48 -28.06
CA PRO A 57 -22.74 13.12 -27.98
C PRO A 57 -24.25 13.11 -27.71
N THR A 58 -24.96 12.23 -28.40
CA THR A 58 -26.40 12.05 -28.19
C THR A 58 -26.64 11.38 -26.84
N LEU A 59 -27.51 11.98 -26.03
CA LEU A 59 -27.90 11.35 -24.76
C LEU A 59 -28.89 10.23 -25.05
N ALA A 60 -28.52 9.02 -24.68
CA ALA A 60 -29.39 7.84 -24.76
C ALA A 60 -29.14 6.89 -23.57
N GLY A 61 -30.19 6.23 -23.14
CA GLY A 61 -30.04 5.20 -22.11
C GLY A 61 -29.28 3.99 -22.63
N PRO A 62 -28.46 3.34 -21.78
CA PRO A 62 -27.75 2.14 -22.16
C PRO A 62 -28.72 1.00 -22.50
N ALA A 63 -28.49 0.30 -23.63
CA ALA A 63 -29.23 -0.87 -24.01
C ALA A 63 -28.79 -2.11 -23.19
N LEU A 64 -29.23 -2.18 -21.93
CA LEU A 64 -28.88 -3.26 -21.01
C LEU A 64 -29.69 -4.51 -21.32
N ARG A 65 -29.02 -5.62 -21.58
CA ARG A 65 -29.61 -6.95 -21.62
C ARG A 65 -29.20 -7.73 -20.38
N LEU A 66 -30.12 -8.42 -19.73
CA LEU A 66 -29.84 -9.16 -18.49
C LEU A 66 -28.67 -10.16 -18.62
N ARG A 67 -28.53 -10.82 -19.77
CA ARG A 67 -27.42 -11.74 -20.01
C ARG A 67 -26.05 -11.07 -20.09
N ASP A 68 -26.01 -9.78 -20.38
CA ASP A 68 -24.75 -9.04 -20.51
C ASP A 68 -24.22 -8.61 -19.12
N VAL A 69 -25.09 -8.63 -18.10
CA VAL A 69 -24.75 -8.23 -16.73
C VAL A 69 -23.67 -9.13 -16.13
N GLU A 70 -23.75 -10.46 -16.35
CA GLU A 70 -22.74 -11.39 -15.82
C GLU A 70 -21.34 -11.11 -16.37
N GLY A 71 -21.24 -10.73 -17.65
CA GLY A 71 -19.96 -10.37 -18.26
C GLY A 71 -19.46 -8.97 -17.90
N ILE A 72 -20.39 -8.02 -17.67
CA ILE A 72 -20.05 -6.63 -17.40
C ILE A 72 -19.65 -6.39 -15.94
N VAL A 73 -20.26 -7.12 -14.98
CA VAL A 73 -20.02 -6.91 -13.56
C VAL A 73 -18.55 -7.07 -13.16
N PRO A 74 -17.81 -8.11 -13.55
CA PRO A 74 -16.39 -8.23 -13.21
C PRO A 74 -15.54 -7.08 -13.80
N LEU A 75 -15.84 -6.71 -15.05
CA LEU A 75 -15.15 -5.60 -15.72
C LEU A 75 -15.44 -4.26 -15.02
N ALA A 76 -16.72 -4.00 -14.69
CA ALA A 76 -17.12 -2.80 -13.96
C ALA A 76 -16.48 -2.72 -12.57
N ALA A 77 -16.39 -3.85 -11.86
CA ALA A 77 -15.72 -3.92 -10.57
C ALA A 77 -14.22 -3.62 -10.70
N GLY A 78 -13.55 -4.14 -11.71
CA GLY A 78 -12.14 -3.82 -11.99
C GLY A 78 -11.93 -2.35 -12.34
N CYS A 79 -12.77 -1.79 -13.20
CA CYS A 79 -12.74 -0.36 -13.53
C CYS A 79 -13.01 0.50 -12.30
N LEU A 80 -13.98 0.13 -11.44
CA LEU A 80 -14.29 0.83 -10.21
C LEU A 80 -13.08 0.85 -9.26
N LEU A 81 -12.45 -0.30 -9.03
CA LEU A 81 -11.29 -0.41 -8.15
C LEU A 81 -10.13 0.45 -8.65
N LEU A 82 -9.82 0.35 -9.94
CA LEU A 82 -8.74 1.13 -10.54
C LEU A 82 -9.03 2.64 -10.46
N ALA A 83 -10.20 3.05 -10.92
CA ALA A 83 -10.62 4.44 -10.94
C ALA A 83 -10.66 5.06 -9.52
N TYR A 84 -11.13 4.28 -8.53
CA TYR A 84 -11.19 4.72 -7.15
C TYR A 84 -9.80 4.85 -6.52
N ILE A 85 -8.93 3.84 -6.70
CA ILE A 85 -7.57 3.88 -6.14
C ILE A 85 -6.78 5.05 -6.74
N GLU A 86 -6.85 5.25 -8.06
CA GLU A 86 -6.17 6.35 -8.75
C GLU A 86 -6.72 7.70 -8.30
N GLY A 87 -8.04 7.87 -8.31
CA GLY A 87 -8.72 9.09 -7.92
C GLY A 87 -8.44 9.49 -6.47
N VAL A 88 -8.57 8.54 -5.52
CA VAL A 88 -8.29 8.81 -4.09
C VAL A 88 -6.81 9.07 -3.85
N SER A 89 -5.90 8.42 -4.58
CA SER A 89 -4.46 8.68 -4.46
C SER A 89 -4.12 10.10 -4.91
N ALA A 90 -4.67 10.54 -6.05
CA ALA A 90 -4.54 11.91 -6.53
C ALA A 90 -5.14 12.90 -5.52
N ALA A 91 -6.37 12.66 -5.07
CA ALA A 91 -7.06 13.52 -4.11
C ALA A 91 -6.29 13.66 -2.79
N ARG A 92 -5.76 12.57 -2.24
CA ARG A 92 -4.91 12.61 -1.02
C ARG A 92 -3.63 13.40 -1.21
N THR A 93 -2.99 13.27 -2.36
CA THR A 93 -1.76 14.02 -2.67
C THR A 93 -2.00 15.52 -2.65
N PHE A 94 -3.07 15.99 -3.30
CA PHE A 94 -3.40 17.41 -3.33
C PHE A 94 -4.04 17.90 -2.03
N ALA A 95 -4.82 17.09 -1.33
CA ALA A 95 -5.31 17.40 0.00
C ALA A 95 -4.17 17.65 1.00
N ALA A 96 -3.15 16.78 1.00
CA ALA A 96 -1.96 16.97 1.82
C ALA A 96 -1.17 18.24 1.43
N LYS A 97 -1.06 18.53 0.12
CA LYS A 97 -0.36 19.72 -0.38
C LYS A 97 -1.05 21.02 0.04
N HIS A 98 -2.37 21.07 -0.01
CA HIS A 98 -3.16 22.29 0.24
C HIS A 98 -3.80 22.35 1.64
N GLY A 99 -3.60 21.33 2.48
CA GLY A 99 -4.02 21.32 3.89
C GLY A 99 -5.54 21.19 4.10
N TYR A 100 -6.29 20.57 3.17
CA TYR A 100 -7.71 20.30 3.36
C TYR A 100 -8.00 18.83 3.69
N ALA A 101 -9.13 18.57 4.35
CA ALA A 101 -9.58 17.22 4.65
C ALA A 101 -10.28 16.60 3.44
N LEU A 102 -9.97 15.33 3.17
CA LEU A 102 -10.60 14.52 2.14
C LEU A 102 -11.62 13.58 2.78
N ASP A 103 -12.84 13.56 2.22
CA ASP A 103 -13.84 12.53 2.53
C ASP A 103 -13.89 11.47 1.41
N PRO A 104 -13.32 10.27 1.63
CA PRO A 104 -13.28 9.21 0.62
C PRO A 104 -14.67 8.76 0.16
N ARG A 105 -15.69 8.92 1.01
CA ARG A 105 -17.08 8.56 0.66
C ARG A 105 -17.66 9.53 -0.36
N GLN A 106 -17.42 10.83 -0.19
CA GLN A 106 -17.87 11.84 -1.14
C GLN A 106 -17.13 11.69 -2.48
N GLU A 107 -15.83 11.37 -2.46
CA GLU A 107 -15.06 11.07 -3.68
C GLU A 107 -15.67 9.90 -4.46
N LEU A 108 -16.02 8.82 -3.76
CA LEU A 108 -16.65 7.65 -4.39
C LEU A 108 -18.01 8.00 -4.99
N LEU A 109 -18.84 8.78 -4.29
CA LEU A 109 -20.14 9.21 -4.79
C LEU A 109 -19.98 10.14 -6.00
N GLY A 110 -19.04 11.10 -5.97
CA GLY A 110 -18.73 11.97 -7.08
C GLY A 110 -18.25 11.21 -8.31
N LEU A 111 -17.36 10.26 -8.13
CA LEU A 111 -16.87 9.38 -9.20
C LEU A 111 -18.02 8.54 -9.81
N GLY A 112 -18.89 8.00 -8.96
CA GLY A 112 -20.07 7.24 -9.40
C GLY A 112 -21.03 8.10 -10.23
N ALA A 113 -21.34 9.32 -9.75
CA ALA A 113 -22.19 10.26 -10.48
C ALA A 113 -21.58 10.67 -11.84
N ALA A 114 -20.26 10.94 -11.89
CA ALA A 114 -19.57 11.27 -13.13
C ALA A 114 -19.65 10.12 -14.15
N ASN A 115 -19.47 8.86 -13.70
CA ASN A 115 -19.56 7.69 -14.56
C ASN A 115 -20.99 7.42 -15.04
N LEU A 116 -22.02 7.69 -14.24
CA LEU A 116 -23.42 7.60 -14.66
C LEU A 116 -23.73 8.62 -15.78
N VAL A 117 -23.27 9.84 -15.62
CA VAL A 117 -23.46 10.89 -16.66
C VAL A 117 -22.67 10.56 -17.93
N ALA A 118 -21.43 10.06 -17.80
CA ALA A 118 -20.62 9.62 -18.92
C ALA A 118 -21.31 8.49 -19.69
N ALA A 119 -21.93 7.52 -18.99
CA ALA A 119 -22.65 6.41 -19.61
C ALA A 119 -23.87 6.88 -20.41
N LEU A 120 -24.58 7.91 -19.96
CA LEU A 120 -25.71 8.50 -20.72
C LEU A 120 -25.26 9.17 -22.03
N GLY A 121 -24.02 9.66 -22.08
CA GLY A 121 -23.39 10.18 -23.28
C GLY A 121 -22.63 9.15 -24.12
N HIS A 122 -22.79 7.86 -23.84
CA HIS A 122 -22.01 6.77 -24.45
C HIS A 122 -20.49 6.92 -24.28
N GLY A 123 -20.08 7.60 -23.22
CA GLY A 123 -18.66 7.83 -22.89
C GLY A 123 -17.98 6.61 -22.27
N TYR A 124 -16.65 6.67 -22.25
CA TYR A 124 -15.83 5.69 -21.54
C TYR A 124 -15.92 5.89 -20.02
N PRO A 125 -15.56 4.86 -19.21
CA PRO A 125 -15.40 5.04 -17.77
C PRO A 125 -14.38 6.15 -17.47
N VAL A 126 -14.73 7.04 -16.53
CA VAL A 126 -13.91 8.18 -16.13
C VAL A 126 -13.31 7.96 -14.74
N ALA A 127 -12.10 8.47 -14.54
CA ALA A 127 -11.37 8.46 -13.26
C ALA A 127 -10.64 9.78 -13.03
N GLY A 128 -10.25 10.03 -11.80
CA GLY A 128 -9.37 11.13 -11.45
C GLY A 128 -7.91 10.77 -11.68
N GLY A 129 -7.25 11.40 -12.65
CA GLY A 129 -5.83 11.16 -12.93
C GLY A 129 -4.90 12.12 -12.20
N LEU A 130 -3.80 11.61 -11.64
CA LEU A 130 -2.80 12.42 -10.95
C LEU A 130 -2.15 13.47 -11.87
N SER A 131 -1.86 13.08 -13.12
CA SER A 131 -1.22 13.97 -14.11
C SER A 131 -2.10 15.14 -14.49
N GLN A 132 -3.38 14.90 -14.79
CA GLN A 132 -4.35 15.94 -15.15
C GLN A 132 -4.61 16.88 -13.96
N SER A 133 -4.75 16.31 -12.76
CA SER A 133 -4.88 17.09 -11.53
C SER A 133 -3.65 17.95 -11.26
N ALA A 134 -2.44 17.44 -11.53
CA ALA A 134 -1.20 18.20 -11.38
C ALA A 134 -1.11 19.38 -12.36
N VAL A 135 -1.56 19.20 -13.60
CA VAL A 135 -1.62 20.29 -14.59
C VAL A 135 -2.61 21.35 -14.16
N ASN A 136 -3.80 20.96 -13.72
CA ASN A 136 -4.83 21.86 -13.25
C ASN A 136 -4.38 22.66 -12.01
N ASP A 137 -3.73 21.99 -11.07
CA ASP A 137 -3.15 22.60 -9.87
C ASP A 137 -2.02 23.58 -10.20
N LYS A 138 -1.09 23.23 -11.10
CA LYS A 138 -0.02 24.13 -11.57
C LYS A 138 -0.55 25.33 -12.32
N ALA A 139 -1.68 25.18 -13.02
CA ALA A 139 -2.37 26.28 -13.69
C ALA A 139 -3.08 27.24 -12.72
N GLY A 140 -3.08 26.94 -11.41
CA GLY A 140 -3.66 27.80 -10.38
C GLY A 140 -5.17 27.61 -10.20
N ALA A 141 -5.69 26.42 -10.49
CA ALA A 141 -7.09 26.11 -10.23
C ALA A 141 -7.35 25.96 -8.72
N HIS A 142 -8.26 26.79 -8.19
CA HIS A 142 -8.66 26.78 -6.77
C HIS A 142 -10.09 26.31 -6.55
N SER A 143 -10.84 26.00 -7.60
CA SER A 143 -12.23 25.58 -7.48
C SER A 143 -12.65 24.63 -8.60
N GLN A 144 -13.77 23.92 -8.38
CA GLN A 144 -14.39 23.04 -9.37
C GLN A 144 -14.85 23.75 -10.65
N LEU A 145 -15.00 25.10 -10.62
CA LEU A 145 -15.33 25.89 -11.79
C LEU A 145 -14.28 25.75 -12.91
N ALA A 146 -13.02 25.48 -12.57
CA ALA A 146 -11.98 25.22 -13.58
C ALA A 146 -12.36 24.05 -14.50
N LEU A 147 -12.95 22.98 -13.95
CA LEU A 147 -13.42 21.82 -14.72
C LEU A 147 -14.64 22.14 -15.56
N VAL A 148 -15.53 23.02 -15.09
CA VAL A 148 -16.68 23.47 -15.87
C VAL A 148 -16.20 24.26 -17.09
N PHE A 149 -15.26 25.20 -16.94
CA PHE A 149 -14.66 25.91 -18.06
C PHE A 149 -13.93 24.96 -19.03
N ALA A 150 -13.19 24.00 -18.52
CA ALA A 150 -12.54 22.97 -19.35
C ALA A 150 -13.59 22.19 -20.17
N SER A 151 -14.69 21.77 -19.53
CA SER A 151 -15.79 21.05 -20.21
C SER A 151 -16.47 21.90 -21.30
N ILE A 152 -16.72 23.18 -21.02
CA ILE A 152 -17.28 24.14 -22.03
C ILE A 152 -16.29 24.26 -23.18
N THR A 153 -15.00 24.44 -22.91
CA THR A 153 -13.99 24.58 -23.96
C THR A 153 -13.93 23.31 -24.83
N LEU A 154 -13.98 22.12 -24.22
CA LEU A 154 -14.05 20.85 -24.95
C LEU A 154 -15.31 20.75 -25.80
N ALA A 155 -16.47 21.15 -25.27
CA ALA A 155 -17.72 21.16 -26.04
C ALA A 155 -17.64 22.11 -27.26
N LEU A 156 -17.04 23.28 -27.08
CA LEU A 156 -16.81 24.20 -28.19
C LEU A 156 -15.83 23.63 -29.22
N CYS A 157 -14.78 22.96 -28.78
CA CYS A 157 -13.87 22.24 -29.68
C CYS A 157 -14.61 21.19 -30.50
N LEU A 158 -15.48 20.38 -29.88
CA LEU A 158 -16.26 19.34 -30.56
C LEU A 158 -17.28 19.92 -31.54
N LEU A 159 -17.78 21.12 -31.28
CA LEU A 159 -18.75 21.76 -32.16
C LEU A 159 -18.10 22.46 -33.37
N PHE A 160 -16.92 23.06 -33.20
CA PHE A 160 -16.35 23.96 -34.18
C PHE A 160 -14.97 23.61 -34.72
N LEU A 161 -14.19 22.74 -33.99
CA LEU A 161 -12.81 22.45 -34.32
C LEU A 161 -12.57 21.03 -34.81
N THR A 162 -13.59 20.18 -34.93
CA THR A 162 -13.45 18.79 -35.35
C THR A 162 -12.85 18.67 -36.76
N GLU A 163 -13.27 19.50 -37.69
CA GLU A 163 -12.73 19.55 -39.06
C GLU A 163 -11.20 19.82 -39.07
N LEU A 164 -10.73 20.65 -38.14
CA LEU A 164 -9.30 20.94 -38.01
C LEU A 164 -8.50 19.71 -37.57
N LEU A 165 -9.10 18.81 -36.76
CA LEU A 165 -8.50 17.63 -36.24
C LEU A 165 -8.43 16.47 -37.24
N GLU A 166 -9.17 16.51 -38.35
CA GLU A 166 -9.17 15.47 -39.38
C GLU A 166 -7.77 15.21 -39.97
N ASN A 167 -7.03 16.32 -40.15
CA ASN A 167 -5.67 16.29 -40.71
C ASN A 167 -4.58 15.96 -39.68
N LEU A 168 -4.95 15.65 -38.44
CA LEU A 168 -3.98 15.28 -37.40
C LEU A 168 -3.34 13.93 -37.71
N PRO A 169 -2.01 13.83 -37.91
CA PRO A 169 -1.36 12.57 -38.18
C PRO A 169 -1.46 11.61 -36.97
N LYS A 170 -1.86 10.36 -37.16
CA LYS A 170 -1.92 9.35 -36.09
C LYS A 170 -0.57 9.14 -35.39
N ALA A 171 0.52 9.35 -36.11
CA ALA A 171 1.86 9.29 -35.53
C ALA A 171 2.12 10.36 -34.45
N VAL A 172 1.52 11.55 -34.58
CA VAL A 172 1.61 12.63 -33.61
C VAL A 172 0.82 12.26 -32.35
N LEU A 173 -0.38 11.72 -32.52
CA LEU A 173 -1.19 11.27 -31.42
C LEU A 173 -0.49 10.14 -30.63
N ALA A 174 0.08 9.16 -31.34
CA ALA A 174 0.89 8.10 -30.72
C ALA A 174 2.10 8.66 -29.97
N ALA A 175 2.80 9.65 -30.54
CA ALA A 175 3.94 10.30 -29.88
C ALA A 175 3.55 11.03 -28.60
N VAL A 176 2.42 11.76 -28.60
CA VAL A 176 1.88 12.41 -27.40
C VAL A 176 1.54 11.40 -26.32
N VAL A 177 0.88 10.28 -26.68
CA VAL A 177 0.55 9.20 -25.74
C VAL A 177 1.83 8.56 -25.19
N LEU A 178 2.79 8.25 -26.04
CA LEU A 178 4.07 7.63 -25.61
C LEU A 178 4.84 8.54 -24.64
N THR A 179 4.92 9.84 -24.92
CA THR A 179 5.61 10.79 -24.02
C THR A 179 4.88 10.94 -22.69
N ALA A 180 3.54 10.97 -22.70
CA ALA A 180 2.74 11.00 -21.50
C ALA A 180 2.93 9.74 -20.63
N VAL A 181 2.89 8.55 -21.26
CA VAL A 181 3.09 7.28 -20.55
C VAL A 181 4.51 7.13 -20.02
N ALA A 182 5.53 7.56 -20.81
CA ALA A 182 6.92 7.55 -20.35
C ALA A 182 7.13 8.37 -19.08
N GLY A 183 6.39 9.47 -18.93
CA GLY A 183 6.39 10.30 -17.72
C GLY A 183 5.79 9.64 -16.47
N LEU A 184 5.04 8.54 -16.63
CA LEU A 184 4.46 7.78 -15.52
C LEU A 184 5.42 6.72 -14.96
N VAL A 185 6.49 6.39 -15.68
CA VAL A 185 7.48 5.39 -15.24
C VAL A 185 8.48 6.04 -14.28
N ASP A 186 8.28 5.83 -12.99
CA ASP A 186 9.17 6.32 -11.93
C ASP A 186 10.23 5.27 -11.57
N VAL A 187 11.29 5.21 -12.39
CA VAL A 187 12.44 4.31 -12.14
C VAL A 187 13.12 4.62 -10.80
N PRO A 188 13.35 5.88 -10.41
CA PRO A 188 13.88 6.22 -9.08
C PRO A 188 13.06 5.64 -7.92
N ALA A 189 11.72 5.69 -7.99
CA ALA A 189 10.86 5.08 -6.98
C ALA A 189 11.03 3.56 -6.90
N LEU A 190 11.09 2.86 -8.04
CA LEU A 190 11.35 1.42 -8.08
C LEU A 190 12.71 1.06 -7.48
N LEU A 191 13.76 1.80 -7.80
CA LEU A 191 15.10 1.59 -7.24
C LEU A 191 15.14 1.88 -5.74
N ARG A 192 14.39 2.88 -5.28
CA ARG A 192 14.23 3.19 -3.86
C ARG A 192 13.52 2.05 -3.12
N MET A 193 12.44 1.50 -3.69
CA MET A 193 11.75 0.32 -3.13
C MET A 193 12.69 -0.88 -3.03
N TRP A 194 13.48 -1.16 -4.06
CA TRP A 194 14.47 -2.25 -4.04
C TRP A 194 15.47 -2.11 -2.90
N ARG A 195 15.92 -0.89 -2.60
CA ARG A 195 16.91 -0.63 -1.53
C ARG A 195 16.30 -0.64 -0.14
N LEU A 196 15.06 -0.15 0.03
CA LEU A 196 14.42 0.03 1.33
C LEU A 196 13.56 -1.15 1.75
N SER A 197 12.84 -1.76 0.83
CA SER A 197 11.90 -2.85 1.10
C SER A 197 11.79 -3.80 -0.08
N ARG A 198 12.49 -4.93 0.01
CA ARG A 198 12.43 -5.97 -1.03
C ARG A 198 11.02 -6.55 -1.20
N ILE A 199 10.21 -6.55 -0.13
CA ILE A 199 8.84 -7.06 -0.18
C ILE A 199 7.95 -6.13 -1.00
N ASP A 200 8.05 -4.81 -0.78
CA ASP A 200 7.27 -3.83 -1.54
C ASP A 200 7.70 -3.82 -3.02
N PHE A 201 9.01 -3.95 -3.28
CA PHE A 201 9.51 -4.12 -4.64
C PHE A 201 8.97 -5.39 -5.30
N LEU A 202 8.94 -6.51 -4.57
CA LEU A 202 8.41 -7.78 -5.09
C LEU A 202 6.93 -7.66 -5.41
N ALA A 203 6.14 -7.02 -4.54
CA ALA A 203 4.72 -6.74 -4.79
C ALA A 203 4.52 -5.89 -6.06
N ALA A 204 5.30 -4.82 -6.21
CA ALA A 204 5.27 -3.97 -7.40
C ALA A 204 5.68 -4.71 -8.68
N ALA A 205 6.72 -5.56 -8.60
CA ALA A 205 7.18 -6.37 -9.72
C ALA A 205 6.12 -7.42 -10.13
N ILE A 206 5.50 -8.10 -9.15
CA ILE A 206 4.41 -9.05 -9.43
C ILE A 206 3.24 -8.33 -10.10
N ALA A 207 2.86 -7.14 -9.60
CA ALA A 207 1.79 -6.35 -10.19
C ALA A 207 2.09 -5.97 -11.65
N LEU A 208 3.30 -5.47 -11.92
CA LEU A 208 3.73 -5.11 -13.26
C LEU A 208 3.69 -6.32 -14.22
N VAL A 209 4.29 -7.43 -13.81
CA VAL A 209 4.35 -8.64 -14.65
C VAL A 209 2.95 -9.23 -14.85
N ALA A 210 2.13 -9.28 -13.81
CA ALA A 210 0.76 -9.79 -13.90
C ALA A 210 -0.09 -8.95 -14.86
N VAL A 211 -0.02 -7.62 -14.80
CA VAL A 211 -0.74 -6.74 -15.74
C VAL A 211 -0.27 -6.92 -17.17
N LEU A 212 1.05 -7.07 -17.38
CA LEU A 212 1.61 -7.27 -18.73
C LEU A 212 1.25 -8.62 -19.34
N LEU A 213 1.18 -9.69 -18.53
CA LEU A 213 0.93 -11.06 -19.03
C LEU A 213 -0.55 -11.44 -19.05
N LEU A 214 -1.31 -11.02 -18.05
CA LEU A 214 -2.71 -11.42 -17.86
C LEU A 214 -3.71 -10.34 -18.31
N GLY A 215 -3.21 -9.14 -18.62
CA GLY A 215 -4.06 -7.98 -18.89
C GLY A 215 -4.41 -7.21 -17.61
N ILE A 216 -5.13 -6.10 -17.78
CA ILE A 216 -5.33 -5.12 -16.70
C ILE A 216 -6.16 -5.70 -15.56
N LEU A 217 -7.30 -6.33 -15.84
CA LEU A 217 -8.23 -6.80 -14.81
C LEU A 217 -7.63 -7.95 -14.00
N ASP A 218 -7.23 -9.02 -14.68
CA ASP A 218 -6.67 -10.21 -14.04
C ASP A 218 -5.32 -9.91 -13.39
N GLY A 219 -4.55 -8.98 -13.98
CA GLY A 219 -3.30 -8.48 -13.43
C GLY A 219 -3.49 -7.75 -12.11
N ILE A 220 -4.48 -6.86 -12.01
CA ILE A 220 -4.78 -6.13 -10.76
C ILE A 220 -5.29 -7.08 -9.68
N LEU A 221 -6.19 -8.01 -10.02
CA LEU A 221 -6.68 -9.01 -9.07
C LEU A 221 -5.54 -9.91 -8.56
N THR A 222 -4.66 -10.35 -9.45
CA THR A 222 -3.47 -11.15 -9.09
C THR A 222 -2.52 -10.34 -8.20
N ALA A 223 -2.29 -9.07 -8.52
CA ALA A 223 -1.45 -8.19 -7.72
C ALA A 223 -2.03 -7.96 -6.32
N ALA A 224 -3.33 -7.75 -6.21
CA ALA A 224 -4.01 -7.60 -4.93
C ALA A 224 -3.92 -8.88 -4.09
N ALA A 225 -4.18 -10.04 -4.68
CA ALA A 225 -4.04 -11.33 -4.02
C ALA A 225 -2.60 -11.58 -3.56
N ALA A 226 -1.60 -11.33 -4.41
CA ALA A 226 -0.19 -11.46 -4.07
C ALA A 226 0.22 -10.50 -2.95
N SER A 227 -0.25 -9.26 -2.96
CA SER A 227 0.00 -8.27 -1.90
C SER A 227 -0.54 -8.73 -0.55
N ILE A 228 -1.77 -9.29 -0.52
CA ILE A 228 -2.37 -9.87 0.69
C ILE A 228 -1.54 -11.05 1.19
N LEU A 229 -1.13 -11.96 0.29
CA LEU A 229 -0.31 -13.13 0.65
C LEU A 229 1.05 -12.72 1.21
N LEU A 230 1.71 -11.73 0.61
CA LEU A 230 2.98 -11.18 1.12
C LEU A 230 2.81 -10.53 2.49
N LEU A 231 1.71 -9.81 2.71
CA LEU A 231 1.38 -9.23 4.01
C LEU A 231 1.17 -10.31 5.06
N LEU A 232 0.40 -11.36 4.74
CA LEU A 232 0.19 -12.52 5.63
C LEU A 232 1.49 -13.26 5.91
N ALA A 233 2.32 -13.50 4.90
CA ALA A 233 3.63 -14.11 5.06
C ALA A 233 4.57 -13.28 5.97
N ARG A 234 4.48 -11.96 5.90
CA ARG A 234 5.22 -11.08 6.82
C ARG A 234 4.66 -11.14 8.24
N ALA A 235 3.33 -11.14 8.38
CA ALA A 235 2.65 -11.20 9.67
C ALA A 235 2.83 -12.57 10.37
N SER A 236 3.02 -13.65 9.60
CA SER A 236 3.20 -15.01 10.15
C SER A 236 4.55 -15.24 10.82
N ARG A 237 5.57 -14.42 10.54
CA ARG A 237 6.90 -14.53 11.14
C ARG A 237 7.32 -13.21 11.78
N PRO A 238 6.70 -12.80 12.90
CA PRO A 238 7.06 -11.59 13.59
C PRO A 238 8.46 -11.73 14.21
N HIS A 239 9.12 -10.59 14.38
CA HIS A 239 10.35 -10.55 15.14
C HIS A 239 10.04 -10.81 16.62
N VAL A 240 10.76 -11.77 17.22
CA VAL A 240 10.75 -12.04 18.66
C VAL A 240 12.08 -11.52 19.21
N ALA A 241 12.04 -10.37 19.87
CA ALA A 241 13.21 -9.77 20.47
C ALA A 241 13.57 -10.51 21.77
N PHE A 242 14.80 -11.01 21.88
CA PHE A 242 15.35 -11.54 23.12
C PHE A 242 16.09 -10.41 23.83
N LEU A 243 15.64 -10.11 25.06
CA LEU A 243 16.02 -8.90 25.77
C LEU A 243 17.25 -9.11 26.65
N GLY A 244 18.17 -8.16 26.59
CA GLY A 244 19.27 -7.99 27.51
C GLY A 244 19.22 -6.62 28.18
N ARG A 245 19.95 -6.44 29.28
CA ARG A 245 20.02 -5.17 30.01
C ARG A 245 20.96 -4.21 29.31
N ILE A 246 20.51 -3.00 29.09
CA ILE A 246 21.37 -1.93 28.57
C ILE A 246 22.40 -1.59 29.66
N PRO A 247 23.72 -1.60 29.36
CA PRO A 247 24.75 -1.35 30.36
C PRO A 247 24.53 -0.05 31.14
N GLY A 248 24.65 -0.12 32.47
CA GLY A 248 24.49 1.05 33.36
C GLY A 248 23.04 1.54 33.52
N THR A 249 22.03 0.83 33.06
CA THR A 249 20.62 1.21 33.20
C THR A 249 19.75 0.05 33.69
N GLU A 250 18.49 0.34 34.02
CA GLU A 250 17.44 -0.68 34.28
C GLU A 250 16.54 -0.91 33.06
N MET A 251 16.99 -0.53 31.89
CA MET A 251 16.25 -0.71 30.64
C MET A 251 16.73 -1.95 29.89
N TYR A 252 15.82 -2.52 29.09
CA TYR A 252 16.05 -3.75 28.34
C TYR A 252 15.79 -3.53 26.86
N SER A 253 16.68 -4.04 26.01
CA SER A 253 16.56 -3.95 24.56
C SER A 253 16.94 -5.26 23.88
N ASP A 254 16.68 -5.35 22.58
CA ASP A 254 16.93 -6.54 21.78
C ASP A 254 18.42 -6.81 21.61
N ASN A 255 18.86 -7.97 22.04
CA ASN A 255 20.24 -8.44 21.93
C ASN A 255 20.71 -8.62 20.48
N ALA A 256 19.79 -8.91 19.56
CA ALA A 256 20.14 -9.07 18.16
C ALA A 256 20.54 -7.73 17.49
N ARG A 257 19.95 -6.63 17.98
CA ARG A 257 20.29 -5.27 17.52
C ARG A 257 21.41 -4.63 18.32
N HIS A 258 21.54 -5.04 19.58
CA HIS A 258 22.45 -4.49 20.57
C HIS A 258 23.24 -5.60 21.25
N PRO A 259 24.28 -6.14 20.59
CA PRO A 259 25.11 -7.21 21.14
C PRO A 259 25.87 -6.80 22.42
N GLU A 260 26.01 -5.51 22.67
CA GLU A 260 26.60 -4.92 23.87
C GLU A 260 25.72 -5.06 25.12
N ASN A 261 24.48 -5.46 24.99
CA ASN A 261 23.59 -5.67 26.13
C ASN A 261 24.11 -6.79 27.05
N GLU A 262 23.96 -6.57 28.35
CA GLU A 262 24.34 -7.55 29.37
C GLU A 262 23.30 -8.68 29.43
N PRO A 263 23.75 -9.95 29.40
CA PRO A 263 22.84 -11.09 29.58
C PRO A 263 22.26 -11.09 30.99
N ILE A 264 21.00 -11.55 31.11
CA ILE A 264 20.32 -11.65 32.41
C ILE A 264 20.53 -13.08 32.95
N PRO A 265 21.33 -13.25 34.02
CA PRO A 265 21.67 -14.61 34.51
C PRO A 265 20.43 -15.42 34.91
N GLY A 266 20.29 -16.60 34.35
CA GLY A 266 19.20 -17.53 34.66
C GLY A 266 17.82 -17.07 34.18
N VAL A 267 17.72 -16.05 33.26
CA VAL A 267 16.47 -15.55 32.73
C VAL A 267 16.53 -15.47 31.22
N VAL A 268 15.48 -15.93 30.57
CA VAL A 268 15.19 -15.66 29.16
C VAL A 268 14.02 -14.70 29.08
N ALA A 269 14.31 -13.44 28.80
CA ALA A 269 13.29 -12.41 28.57
C ALA A 269 13.09 -12.25 27.06
N PHE A 270 11.84 -12.27 26.61
CA PHE A 270 11.51 -12.11 25.20
C PHE A 270 10.27 -11.23 25.01
N ARG A 271 10.22 -10.54 23.87
CA ARG A 271 9.12 -9.66 23.50
C ARG A 271 8.72 -9.90 22.05
N PRO A 272 7.53 -10.44 21.80
CA PRO A 272 6.99 -10.46 20.44
C PRO A 272 6.72 -9.04 19.98
N GLU A 273 7.34 -8.61 18.87
CA GLU A 273 7.19 -7.24 18.35
C GLU A 273 5.99 -7.08 17.41
N ALA A 274 4.94 -7.85 17.65
CA ALA A 274 3.66 -7.80 16.96
C ALA A 274 2.55 -8.35 17.86
N SER A 275 1.29 -8.13 17.45
CA SER A 275 0.16 -8.86 18.05
C SER A 275 0.34 -10.36 17.88
N VAL A 276 0.07 -11.14 18.94
CA VAL A 276 0.18 -12.62 18.91
C VAL A 276 -1.20 -13.19 18.54
N VAL A 277 -1.30 -13.66 17.31
CA VAL A 277 -2.54 -14.13 16.70
C VAL A 277 -2.34 -15.47 15.99
N TYR A 278 -3.43 -16.13 15.59
CA TYR A 278 -3.40 -17.47 15.00
C TYR A 278 -2.37 -17.63 13.86
N VAL A 279 -2.10 -16.55 13.09
CA VAL A 279 -1.17 -16.60 11.95
C VAL A 279 0.30 -16.74 12.39
N ASN A 280 0.64 -16.31 13.61
CA ASN A 280 2.03 -16.24 14.07
C ASN A 280 2.30 -16.90 15.43
N ALA A 281 1.28 -17.39 16.10
CA ALA A 281 1.42 -18.01 17.42
C ALA A 281 2.47 -19.14 17.43
N ASP A 282 2.41 -20.04 16.47
CA ASP A 282 3.36 -21.17 16.37
C ASP A 282 4.79 -20.69 16.11
N ALA A 283 4.96 -19.67 15.26
CA ALA A 283 6.28 -19.11 14.97
C ALA A 283 6.90 -18.42 16.19
N VAL A 284 6.09 -17.77 17.01
CA VAL A 284 6.54 -17.18 18.29
C VAL A 284 6.95 -18.28 19.26
N LEU A 285 6.14 -19.33 19.41
CA LEU A 285 6.45 -20.49 20.25
C LEU A 285 7.78 -21.14 19.84
N GLU A 286 7.91 -21.44 18.56
CA GLU A 286 9.11 -22.08 18.01
C GLU A 286 10.37 -21.24 18.24
N ALA A 287 10.30 -19.93 18.01
CA ALA A 287 11.41 -19.02 18.26
C ALA A 287 11.86 -19.01 19.72
N VAL A 288 10.90 -19.01 20.66
CA VAL A 288 11.22 -19.05 22.10
C VAL A 288 11.82 -20.39 22.50
N LEU A 289 11.24 -21.50 22.04
CA LEU A 289 11.77 -22.84 22.33
C LEU A 289 13.15 -23.09 21.69
N ALA A 290 13.37 -22.58 20.48
CA ALA A 290 14.68 -22.63 19.84
C ALA A 290 15.74 -21.89 20.68
N ARG A 291 15.42 -20.68 21.14
CA ARG A 291 16.33 -19.91 22.00
C ARG A 291 16.64 -20.58 23.32
N LEU A 292 15.66 -21.25 23.94
CA LEU A 292 15.85 -22.00 25.17
C LEU A 292 16.77 -23.22 24.95
N ARG A 293 16.63 -23.89 23.82
CA ARG A 293 17.53 -25.01 23.44
C ARG A 293 18.97 -24.54 23.23
N GLU A 294 19.17 -23.38 22.58
CA GLU A 294 20.49 -22.78 22.39
C GLU A 294 21.15 -22.35 23.71
N ALA A 295 20.36 -21.72 24.60
CA ALA A 295 20.86 -21.26 25.90
C ALA A 295 21.21 -22.40 26.86
N GLY A 296 20.75 -23.63 26.59
CA GLY A 296 20.85 -24.75 27.50
C GLY A 296 19.87 -24.60 28.67
N THR A 297 18.95 -25.54 28.81
CA THR A 297 17.88 -25.49 29.84
C THR A 297 18.39 -25.55 31.28
N SER A 298 19.58 -26.10 31.51
CA SER A 298 20.16 -26.30 32.85
C SER A 298 20.52 -25.02 33.62
N GLY A 299 20.64 -23.88 32.95
CA GLY A 299 20.96 -22.59 33.57
C GLY A 299 19.78 -21.61 33.68
N VAL A 300 18.67 -21.90 33.01
CA VAL A 300 17.50 -20.99 32.95
C VAL A 300 16.48 -21.43 34.01
N ARG A 301 16.05 -20.47 34.85
CA ARG A 301 15.00 -20.69 35.87
C ARG A 301 13.74 -19.91 35.63
N LEU A 302 13.81 -18.85 34.81
CA LEU A 302 12.72 -17.96 34.57
C LEU A 302 12.65 -17.55 33.09
N ALA A 303 11.46 -17.65 32.50
CA ALA A 303 11.14 -17.04 31.21
C ALA A 303 10.18 -15.87 31.44
N VAL A 304 10.45 -14.71 30.84
CA VAL A 304 9.57 -13.53 30.96
C VAL A 304 9.12 -13.13 29.57
N CYS A 305 7.80 -13.20 29.35
CA CYS A 305 7.15 -12.74 28.14
C CYS A 305 6.70 -11.29 28.32
N ASP A 306 7.31 -10.36 27.62
CA ASP A 306 6.90 -8.97 27.61
C ASP A 306 5.91 -8.70 26.46
N LEU A 307 4.64 -8.50 26.78
CA LEU A 307 3.56 -8.21 25.84
C LEU A 307 3.33 -6.71 25.61
N SER A 308 4.26 -5.85 26.00
CA SER A 308 4.13 -4.39 25.83
C SER A 308 3.99 -3.98 24.35
N ALA A 309 4.69 -4.68 23.46
CA ALA A 309 4.61 -4.49 22.01
C ALA A 309 3.49 -5.32 21.33
N SER A 310 2.74 -6.14 22.09
CA SER A 310 1.64 -6.97 21.60
C SER A 310 0.29 -6.38 22.02
N PRO A 311 -0.27 -5.41 21.27
CA PRO A 311 -1.50 -4.72 21.65
C PRO A 311 -2.74 -5.62 21.65
N PHE A 312 -2.67 -6.75 20.94
CA PHE A 312 -3.75 -7.71 20.83
C PHE A 312 -3.21 -9.15 20.89
N VAL A 313 -3.92 -10.01 21.57
CA VAL A 313 -3.71 -11.46 21.62
C VAL A 313 -5.07 -12.10 21.38
N ASP A 314 -5.14 -13.06 20.45
CA ASP A 314 -6.36 -13.82 20.21
C ASP A 314 -6.34 -15.17 20.97
N LEU A 315 -7.35 -15.99 20.75
CA LEU A 315 -7.48 -17.26 21.43
C LEU A 315 -6.36 -18.25 21.08
N ALA A 316 -5.82 -18.18 19.85
CA ALA A 316 -4.68 -19.00 19.46
C ALA A 316 -3.39 -18.52 20.15
N GLY A 317 -3.20 -17.21 20.28
CA GLY A 317 -2.11 -16.63 21.06
C GLY A 317 -2.18 -17.01 22.55
N ALA A 318 -3.39 -17.02 23.13
CA ALA A 318 -3.57 -17.50 24.51
C ALA A 318 -3.24 -19.00 24.66
N ARG A 319 -3.67 -19.85 23.72
CA ARG A 319 -3.31 -21.27 23.69
C ARG A 319 -1.82 -21.48 23.56
N MET A 320 -1.16 -20.72 22.72
CA MET A 320 0.30 -20.75 22.56
C MET A 320 1.00 -20.45 23.90
N LEU A 321 0.55 -19.44 24.65
CA LEU A 321 1.10 -19.11 25.97
C LEU A 321 0.86 -20.22 27.00
N HIS A 322 -0.26 -20.94 26.94
CA HIS A 322 -0.49 -22.15 27.75
C HIS A 322 0.47 -23.27 27.37
N GLU A 323 0.69 -23.48 26.09
CA GLU A 323 1.62 -24.49 25.60
C GLU A 323 3.04 -24.16 26.02
N LEU A 324 3.46 -22.91 25.84
CA LEU A 324 4.76 -22.43 26.29
C LEU A 324 4.93 -22.63 27.81
N HIS A 325 3.90 -22.32 28.62
CA HIS A 325 3.93 -22.55 30.06
C HIS A 325 4.14 -24.04 30.37
N ARG A 326 3.43 -24.94 29.68
CA ARG A 326 3.55 -26.40 29.88
C ARG A 326 4.96 -26.91 29.53
N GLU A 327 5.50 -26.47 28.38
CA GLU A 327 6.86 -26.84 27.95
C GLU A 327 7.93 -26.35 28.94
N LEU A 328 7.80 -25.11 29.41
CA LEU A 328 8.71 -24.53 30.41
C LEU A 328 8.61 -25.24 31.75
N ALA A 329 7.41 -25.60 32.22
CA ALA A 329 7.19 -26.30 33.46
C ALA A 329 7.81 -27.70 33.46
N ALA A 330 7.81 -28.40 32.30
CA ALA A 330 8.49 -29.68 32.17
C ALA A 330 10.01 -29.57 32.40
N HIS A 331 10.60 -28.42 32.16
CA HIS A 331 12.01 -28.10 32.43
C HIS A 331 12.24 -27.34 33.75
N ARG A 332 11.21 -27.21 34.59
CA ARG A 332 11.25 -26.45 35.87
C ARG A 332 11.56 -24.95 35.66
N ILE A 333 11.16 -24.40 34.56
CA ILE A 333 11.32 -22.98 34.24
C ILE A 333 9.97 -22.28 34.47
N ALA A 334 9.94 -21.29 35.34
CA ALA A 334 8.75 -20.51 35.59
C ALA A 334 8.47 -19.53 34.43
N LEU A 335 7.20 -19.36 34.02
CA LEU A 335 6.78 -18.34 33.06
C LEU A 335 6.15 -17.14 33.80
N ARG A 336 6.59 -15.94 33.45
CA ARG A 336 5.97 -14.68 33.86
C ARG A 336 5.57 -13.89 32.63
N ILE A 337 4.47 -13.17 32.74
CA ILE A 337 3.95 -12.29 31.67
C ILE A 337 3.89 -10.87 32.21
N VAL A 338 4.51 -9.94 31.48
CA VAL A 338 4.55 -8.51 31.82
C VAL A 338 4.05 -7.65 30.66
N GLY A 339 3.73 -6.38 30.92
CA GLY A 339 3.40 -5.40 29.88
C GLY A 339 2.06 -5.64 29.17
N ALA A 340 1.28 -6.64 29.54
CA ALA A 340 0.01 -6.95 28.91
C ALA A 340 -1.01 -5.81 29.06
N ARG A 341 -1.66 -5.39 27.96
CA ARG A 341 -2.73 -4.37 27.96
C ARG A 341 -4.02 -4.92 28.58
N GLY A 342 -4.95 -4.03 28.99
CA GLY A 342 -6.17 -4.38 29.69
C GLY A 342 -6.94 -5.54 29.05
N ARG A 343 -7.31 -5.41 27.78
CA ARG A 343 -8.03 -6.46 27.02
C ARG A 343 -7.28 -7.78 26.94
N VAL A 344 -5.95 -7.73 26.81
CA VAL A 344 -5.11 -8.93 26.78
C VAL A 344 -5.12 -9.60 28.14
N ARG A 345 -4.99 -8.85 29.24
CA ARG A 345 -5.08 -9.39 30.60
C ARG A 345 -6.43 -10.03 30.87
N ASP A 346 -7.52 -9.39 30.44
CA ASP A 346 -8.87 -9.89 30.64
C ASP A 346 -9.08 -11.22 29.91
N LEU A 347 -8.59 -11.33 28.67
CA LEU A 347 -8.60 -12.58 27.90
C LEU A 347 -7.79 -13.67 28.60
N LEU A 348 -6.54 -13.40 28.98
CA LEU A 348 -5.66 -14.39 29.60
C LEU A 348 -6.14 -14.82 31.00
N ARG A 349 -6.83 -13.94 31.74
CA ARG A 349 -7.49 -14.31 33.01
C ARG A 349 -8.70 -15.20 32.77
N ALA A 350 -9.55 -14.84 31.80
CA ALA A 350 -10.72 -15.64 31.45
C ALA A 350 -10.33 -17.03 30.93
N ASP A 351 -9.19 -17.14 30.24
CA ASP A 351 -8.61 -18.39 29.77
C ASP A 351 -7.86 -19.19 30.86
N GLY A 352 -7.82 -18.67 32.10
CA GLY A 352 -7.22 -19.38 33.25
C GLY A 352 -5.70 -19.36 33.32
N LEU A 353 -5.03 -18.56 32.51
CA LEU A 353 -3.55 -18.47 32.50
C LEU A 353 -3.03 -17.63 33.69
N GLY A 354 -3.83 -16.65 34.16
CA GLY A 354 -3.39 -15.71 35.20
C GLY A 354 -2.83 -16.34 36.46
N GLY A 355 -3.47 -17.41 36.97
CA GLY A 355 -2.99 -18.15 38.14
C GLY A 355 -1.71 -18.94 37.91
N LYS A 356 -1.45 -19.37 36.67
CA LYS A 356 -0.30 -20.22 36.31
C LYS A 356 0.99 -19.42 36.09
N VAL A 357 0.86 -18.13 35.71
CA VAL A 357 2.01 -17.25 35.40
C VAL A 357 2.34 -16.28 36.55
N GLY A 358 1.81 -16.51 37.73
CA GLY A 358 2.07 -15.70 38.92
C GLY A 358 1.40 -14.33 38.94
N GLY A 359 0.22 -14.23 38.30
CA GLY A 359 -0.57 -13.02 38.21
C GLY A 359 -0.36 -12.26 36.92
N LEU A 360 -1.36 -11.40 36.60
CA LEU A 360 -1.36 -10.52 35.43
C LEU A 360 -1.71 -9.11 35.93
N ASP A 361 -0.83 -8.54 36.75
CA ASP A 361 -1.11 -7.29 37.41
C ASP A 361 -0.76 -6.07 36.56
N ARG A 362 -1.49 -4.97 36.80
CA ARG A 362 -1.23 -3.72 36.11
C ARG A 362 0.08 -3.11 36.64
N GLY A 363 0.96 -2.72 35.72
CA GLY A 363 2.21 -2.04 36.09
C GLY A 363 3.39 -2.94 36.40
N VAL A 364 3.21 -4.26 36.34
CA VAL A 364 4.36 -5.18 36.44
C VAL A 364 5.20 -5.06 35.16
N THR A 365 6.48 -4.74 35.36
CA THR A 365 7.47 -4.58 34.30
C THR A 365 8.55 -5.67 34.41
N LEU A 366 9.33 -5.83 33.35
CA LEU A 366 10.49 -6.74 33.39
C LEU A 366 11.46 -6.32 34.50
N ALA A 367 11.74 -5.02 34.63
CA ALA A 367 12.60 -4.50 35.67
C ALA A 367 12.10 -4.83 37.09
N SER A 368 10.77 -4.69 37.35
CA SER A 368 10.22 -4.99 38.69
C SER A 368 10.31 -6.49 39.05
N ILE A 369 10.14 -7.40 38.08
CA ILE A 369 10.32 -8.84 38.29
C ILE A 369 11.77 -9.17 38.62
N LEU A 370 12.71 -8.57 37.91
CA LEU A 370 14.14 -8.84 38.09
C LEU A 370 14.69 -8.22 39.38
N ALA A 371 14.25 -7.00 39.77
CA ALA A 371 14.60 -6.38 41.04
C ALA A 371 14.09 -7.19 42.26
N GLY A 372 12.84 -7.67 42.19
CA GLY A 372 12.29 -8.53 43.25
C GLY A 372 13.02 -9.87 43.43
N ARG A 373 13.74 -10.33 42.39
CA ARG A 373 14.56 -11.55 42.46
C ARG A 373 15.94 -11.30 43.09
N GLN A 374 16.46 -10.08 42.97
CA GLN A 374 17.75 -9.72 43.60
C GLN A 374 17.62 -9.53 45.11
N THR A 375 16.38 -9.23 45.60
CA THR A 375 16.09 -9.03 47.02
C THR A 375 15.59 -10.28 47.76
N ALA A 376 15.21 -11.35 47.04
CA ALA A 376 14.81 -12.62 47.64
C ALA A 376 16.04 -13.48 47.81
N GLU A 377 16.36 -13.83 49.07
CA GLU A 377 17.39 -14.77 49.40
C GLU A 377 17.13 -16.19 48.79
N PRO A 378 18.14 -17.00 48.54
CA PRO A 378 18.01 -18.27 47.79
C PRO A 378 16.99 -19.28 48.36
N ASP A 379 16.64 -19.21 49.62
CA ASP A 379 15.82 -20.22 50.32
C ASP A 379 14.29 -19.99 50.19
N GLU A 380 13.81 -18.81 49.83
CA GLU A 380 12.36 -18.56 49.67
C GLU A 380 11.78 -18.98 48.30
N ILE A 381 12.64 -19.27 47.34
CA ILE A 381 12.19 -19.60 45.97
C ILE A 381 11.68 -21.05 45.88
N GLU A 382 12.18 -21.98 46.78
CA GLU A 382 11.72 -23.36 46.81
C GLU A 382 10.33 -23.53 47.43
N ALA A 383 9.92 -22.66 48.34
CA ALA A 383 8.63 -22.74 49.04
C ALA A 383 7.42 -22.24 48.27
N ARG A 384 7.60 -21.49 47.16
CA ARG A 384 6.51 -20.95 46.32
C ARG A 384 6.29 -21.70 45.01
N SER A 385 6.99 -22.77 44.75
CA SER A 385 6.91 -23.64 43.56
C SER A 385 6.22 -24.99 43.78
N VAL A 386 5.56 -25.20 44.93
CA VAL A 386 4.71 -26.37 45.22
C VAL A 386 3.22 -26.02 45.06
#